data_45db2b29c03030123c3be72ec1b184ed
#
_entry.id   45db2b29c03030123c3be72ec1b184ed
#
_cell.length_a   1.000
_cell.length_b   1.000
_cell.length_c   1.000
_cell.angle_alpha   90.00
_cell.angle_beta   90.00
_cell.angle_gamma   90.00
#
_symmetry.space_group_name_H-M   'P 1'
#
loop_
_entity.id
_entity.type
_entity.pdbx_description
1 polymer ?
#
loop_
_entity_poly.entity_id
_entity_poly.type
_entity_poly.pdbx_seq_one_letter_code
_entity_poly.pdbx_strand_id
1 'polypeptide(L)'
;MDLDSIDLYNPETQEDWFPAYETLLSEAPVYQIPDSTIYVISKYEDILTVVRDPKTFSNQPELYGGDPLIEHAEADQYYLDYGLGKDTGRSRWQLLGMDPPDHRKYRELIDSKMMSKSVLEGIRPFVEETVDQLIDGFVQSGEIELVKDFATPLPVTVITAMIGFPLEDMPQLKEWSVAWALPFARNLTLEQSMDVARKGVEFQDYIKRIADERRKNPTDDIISHLVQARYEGDRLLTDHEIASIVDNMYIGGNETTTLTITSGLWIMLREPSIYQALVEDPSKIPNFASEVMRIESPTQGLYRTVVEDTEIRGVPLPRGSTVHIRYGAANRDSDIFECPAEFDMERENASHHIAFSQGEHGCPGAALARLEQEIAYERLLSRLPNLRLTPGKNDFKHLPGFVLRGLKSLYLSFDPE
;
A
#
# COMPACT_ATOMS: atom_id res chain seq x y z
N MET A 1 20.10 16.55 -8.92
CA MET A 1 19.81 17.43 -7.74
C MET A 1 21.07 17.43 -6.89
N ASP A 2 21.42 18.54 -6.22
CA ASP A 2 22.55 18.55 -5.30
C ASP A 2 22.13 17.88 -3.98
N LEU A 3 23.01 17.06 -3.39
CA LEU A 3 22.73 16.33 -2.15
C LEU A 3 22.31 17.27 -1.00
N ASP A 4 23.00 18.42 -0.87
CA ASP A 4 22.72 19.42 0.17
C ASP A 4 21.36 20.13 -0.03
N SER A 5 20.74 20.00 -1.20
CA SER A 5 19.43 20.59 -1.52
C SER A 5 18.27 19.61 -1.37
N ILE A 6 18.54 18.35 -1.02
CA ILE A 6 17.49 17.34 -0.87
C ILE A 6 16.68 17.60 0.39
N ASP A 7 15.42 17.98 0.20
CA ASP A 7 14.39 17.96 1.24
C ASP A 7 13.28 16.98 0.85
N LEU A 8 13.29 15.82 1.50
CA LEU A 8 12.34 14.75 1.23
C LEU A 8 10.93 15.02 1.77
N TYR A 9 10.75 16.05 2.60
CA TYR A 9 9.44 16.49 3.08
C TYR A 9 8.87 17.65 2.26
N ASN A 10 9.67 18.23 1.35
CA ASN A 10 9.21 19.30 0.47
C ASN A 10 8.16 18.75 -0.52
N PRO A 11 6.96 19.38 -0.64
CA PRO A 11 5.94 18.99 -1.59
C PRO A 11 6.38 18.95 -3.05
N GLU A 12 7.34 19.78 -3.47
CA GLU A 12 7.89 19.77 -4.83
C GLU A 12 8.74 18.51 -5.08
N THR A 13 9.53 18.08 -4.08
CA THR A 13 10.25 16.80 -4.13
C THR A 13 9.28 15.62 -4.14
N GLN A 14 8.18 15.71 -3.37
CA GLN A 14 7.15 14.67 -3.32
C GLN A 14 6.34 14.59 -4.62
N GLU A 15 6.21 15.67 -5.37
CA GLU A 15 5.59 15.65 -6.71
C GLU A 15 6.45 14.87 -7.70
N ASP A 16 7.79 15.08 -7.67
CA ASP A 16 8.75 14.36 -8.51
C ASP A 16 9.94 13.86 -7.71
N TRP A 17 9.85 12.63 -7.22
CA TRP A 17 10.88 11.96 -6.44
C TRP A 17 12.15 11.61 -7.22
N PHE A 18 12.07 11.53 -8.55
CA PHE A 18 13.08 10.85 -9.35
C PHE A 18 14.44 11.54 -9.36
N PRO A 19 14.54 12.88 -9.44
CA PRO A 19 15.83 13.57 -9.31
C PRO A 19 16.50 13.34 -7.94
N ALA A 20 15.72 13.26 -6.87
CA ALA A 20 16.25 12.94 -5.54
C ALA A 20 16.73 11.49 -5.46
N TYR A 21 16.02 10.54 -6.09
CA TYR A 21 16.43 9.13 -6.12
C TYR A 21 17.75 8.93 -6.87
N GLU A 22 17.95 9.57 -8.00
CA GLU A 22 19.21 9.52 -8.75
C GLU A 22 20.40 9.98 -7.89
N THR A 23 20.22 11.09 -7.16
CA THR A 23 21.27 11.61 -6.26
C THR A 23 21.49 10.65 -5.07
N LEU A 24 20.43 10.17 -4.42
CA LEU A 24 20.58 9.23 -3.30
C LEU A 24 21.26 7.93 -3.73
N LEU A 25 20.86 7.35 -4.85
CA LEU A 25 21.43 6.10 -5.36
C LEU A 25 22.92 6.23 -5.72
N SER A 26 23.34 7.39 -6.24
CA SER A 26 24.70 7.59 -6.72
C SER A 26 25.66 8.16 -5.67
N GLU A 27 25.18 9.06 -4.79
CA GLU A 27 26.04 9.83 -3.91
C GLU A 27 25.87 9.49 -2.43
N ALA A 28 24.64 9.16 -1.99
CA ALA A 28 24.31 8.87 -0.60
C ALA A 28 23.31 7.74 -0.43
N PRO A 29 23.67 6.48 -0.76
CA PRO A 29 22.75 5.34 -0.65
C PRO A 29 22.16 5.11 0.74
N VAL A 30 22.85 5.57 1.78
CA VAL A 30 22.39 5.66 3.16
C VAL A 30 22.46 7.14 3.55
N TYR A 31 21.31 7.81 3.52
CA TYR A 31 21.19 9.25 3.71
C TYR A 31 20.49 9.56 5.03
N GLN A 32 21.17 10.27 5.94
CA GLN A 32 20.52 10.78 7.13
C GLN A 32 19.75 12.07 6.80
N ILE A 33 18.45 12.08 7.09
CA ILE A 33 17.63 13.30 6.96
C ILE A 33 18.19 14.34 7.96
N PRO A 34 18.52 15.57 7.52
CA PRO A 34 19.07 16.60 8.38
C PRO A 34 18.25 16.81 9.66
N ASP A 35 18.94 17.06 10.77
CA ASP A 35 18.35 17.33 12.08
C ASP A 35 17.39 16.23 12.60
N SER A 36 17.54 14.99 12.12
CA SER A 36 16.70 13.87 12.51
C SER A 36 17.51 12.60 12.84
N THR A 37 16.83 11.60 13.41
CA THR A 37 17.35 10.23 13.61
C THR A 37 16.89 9.27 12.50
N ILE A 38 16.39 9.80 11.37
CA ILE A 38 15.86 9.03 10.26
C ILE A 38 16.92 8.90 9.16
N TYR A 39 17.20 7.66 8.77
CA TYR A 39 18.08 7.32 7.66
C TYR A 39 17.27 6.74 6.51
N VAL A 40 17.50 7.22 5.30
CA VAL A 40 16.89 6.69 4.08
C VAL A 40 17.88 5.74 3.41
N ILE A 41 17.43 4.51 3.17
CA ILE A 41 18.21 3.50 2.46
C ILE A 41 17.61 3.33 1.07
N SER A 42 18.40 3.55 0.02
CA SER A 42 17.94 3.64 -1.35
C SER A 42 18.38 2.47 -2.24
N LYS A 43 19.51 1.82 -1.95
CA LYS A 43 20.03 0.71 -2.76
C LYS A 43 19.25 -0.58 -2.53
N TYR A 44 19.00 -1.30 -3.62
CA TYR A 44 18.20 -2.53 -3.64
C TYR A 44 18.75 -3.60 -2.68
N GLU A 45 20.02 -3.96 -2.78
CA GLU A 45 20.63 -4.99 -1.94
C GLU A 45 20.71 -4.58 -0.46
N ASP A 46 20.90 -3.30 -0.17
CA ASP A 46 20.89 -2.80 1.21
C ASP A 46 19.50 -2.94 1.84
N ILE A 47 18.44 -2.65 1.07
CA ILE A 47 17.06 -2.86 1.52
C ILE A 47 16.80 -4.34 1.75
N LEU A 48 17.28 -5.22 0.87
CA LEU A 48 17.15 -6.67 1.08
C LEU A 48 17.85 -7.13 2.36
N THR A 49 18.99 -6.53 2.68
CA THR A 49 19.70 -6.79 3.94
C THR A 49 18.84 -6.39 5.14
N VAL A 50 18.25 -5.21 5.11
CA VAL A 50 17.38 -4.69 6.19
C VAL A 50 16.14 -5.57 6.39
N VAL A 51 15.42 -5.90 5.33
CA VAL A 51 14.15 -6.67 5.45
C VAL A 51 14.35 -8.15 5.83
N ARG A 52 15.58 -8.67 5.67
CA ARG A 52 15.94 -10.04 6.04
C ARG A 52 16.49 -10.17 7.45
N ASP A 53 16.79 -9.06 8.11
CA ASP A 53 17.33 -9.05 9.47
C ASP A 53 16.42 -8.29 10.47
N PRO A 54 15.30 -8.91 10.86
CA PRO A 54 14.39 -8.30 11.85
C PRO A 54 14.99 -8.24 13.26
N LYS A 55 16.13 -8.86 13.51
CA LYS A 55 16.82 -8.78 14.81
C LYS A 55 17.55 -7.45 14.99
N THR A 56 18.12 -6.94 13.90
CA THR A 56 18.79 -5.65 13.86
C THR A 56 17.84 -4.53 13.48
N PHE A 57 16.88 -4.81 12.59
CA PHE A 57 15.93 -3.85 12.03
C PHE A 57 14.49 -4.24 12.32
N SER A 58 14.01 -3.82 13.48
CA SER A 58 12.70 -4.18 14.03
C SER A 58 11.56 -3.44 13.35
N ASN A 59 10.40 -4.10 13.27
CA ASN A 59 9.13 -3.49 12.92
C ASN A 59 8.36 -2.95 14.16
N GLN A 60 8.94 -3.02 15.36
CA GLN A 60 8.32 -2.58 16.62
C GLN A 60 8.86 -1.22 17.06
N PRO A 61 8.44 -0.10 16.48
CA PRO A 61 8.95 1.22 16.82
C PRO A 61 8.70 1.59 18.28
N GLU A 62 7.58 1.15 18.84
CA GLU A 62 7.17 1.42 20.22
C GLU A 62 8.18 0.93 21.26
N LEU A 63 8.95 -0.14 20.96
CA LEU A 63 9.95 -0.68 21.86
C LEU A 63 11.28 0.08 21.85
N TYR A 64 11.55 0.88 20.79
CA TYR A 64 12.88 1.39 20.54
C TYR A 64 12.97 2.91 20.32
N GLY A 65 11.89 3.62 20.18
CA GLY A 65 11.97 5.06 19.95
C GLY A 65 10.68 5.76 19.56
N GLY A 66 9.57 5.01 19.54
CA GLY A 66 8.26 5.52 19.13
C GLY A 66 7.98 5.34 17.65
N ASP A 67 6.70 5.30 17.31
CA ASP A 67 6.24 5.17 15.93
C ASP A 67 6.50 6.47 15.16
N PRO A 68 7.29 6.45 14.07
CA PRO A 68 7.58 7.64 13.28
C PRO A 68 6.33 8.24 12.60
N LEU A 69 5.21 7.55 12.55
CA LEU A 69 3.93 8.05 12.03
C LEU A 69 3.09 8.77 13.08
N ILE A 70 3.49 8.73 14.36
CA ILE A 70 2.80 9.45 15.44
C ILE A 70 3.45 10.81 15.61
N GLU A 71 2.78 11.88 15.18
CA GLU A 71 3.25 13.25 15.29
C GLU A 71 2.76 13.93 16.60
N HIS A 72 1.68 13.42 17.20
CA HIS A 72 1.04 13.99 18.40
C HIS A 72 0.74 12.89 19.40
N ALA A 73 1.43 12.90 20.54
CA ALA A 73 1.28 11.90 21.61
C ALA A 73 -0.14 11.80 22.17
N GLU A 74 -0.90 12.89 22.13
CA GLU A 74 -2.29 12.93 22.57
C GLU A 74 -3.20 12.04 21.73
N ALA A 75 -2.93 11.92 20.42
CA ALA A 75 -3.69 11.05 19.54
C ALA A 75 -3.39 9.57 19.81
N ASP A 76 -2.13 9.23 20.11
CA ASP A 76 -1.75 7.88 20.51
C ASP A 76 -2.36 7.51 21.88
N GLN A 77 -2.31 8.44 22.83
CA GLN A 77 -2.93 8.26 24.14
C GLN A 77 -4.44 8.00 24.02
N TYR A 78 -5.12 8.66 23.05
CA TYR A 78 -6.54 8.43 22.81
C TYR A 78 -6.82 6.96 22.39
N TYR A 79 -5.97 6.37 21.53
CA TYR A 79 -6.09 4.95 21.20
C TYR A 79 -5.87 4.04 22.41
N LEU A 80 -4.92 4.38 23.29
CA LEU A 80 -4.67 3.62 24.53
C LEU A 80 -5.80 3.73 25.53
N ASP A 81 -6.50 4.86 25.58
CA ASP A 81 -7.60 5.09 26.54
C ASP A 81 -8.93 4.50 26.06
N TYR A 82 -9.21 4.54 24.75
CA TYR A 82 -10.53 4.22 24.20
C TYR A 82 -10.54 3.05 23.22
N GLY A 83 -9.41 2.71 22.59
CA GLY A 83 -9.31 1.62 21.64
C GLY A 83 -9.29 0.24 22.29
N LEU A 84 -9.42 -0.79 21.44
CA LEU A 84 -9.40 -2.19 21.88
C LEU A 84 -8.05 -2.64 22.46
N GLY A 85 -6.98 -1.87 22.18
CA GLY A 85 -5.61 -2.14 22.67
C GLY A 85 -5.31 -1.62 24.08
N LYS A 86 -6.23 -0.93 24.75
CA LYS A 86 -6.03 -0.27 26.04
C LYS A 86 -5.47 -1.19 27.14
N ASP A 87 -5.88 -2.44 27.15
CA ASP A 87 -5.44 -3.41 28.16
C ASP A 87 -4.10 -4.09 27.80
N THR A 88 -3.59 -3.89 26.61
CA THR A 88 -2.35 -4.51 26.09
C THR A 88 -1.17 -3.53 26.04
N GLY A 89 -1.42 -2.23 26.18
CA GLY A 89 -0.43 -1.17 25.98
C GLY A 89 0.04 -1.01 24.53
N ARG A 90 -0.67 -1.62 23.56
CA ARG A 90 -0.36 -1.57 22.12
C ARG A 90 -1.51 -0.90 21.38
N SER A 91 -1.22 0.20 20.67
CA SER A 91 -2.26 1.02 20.07
C SER A 91 -2.87 0.41 18.81
N ARG A 92 -2.13 0.17 17.72
CA ARG A 92 -2.79 -0.17 16.45
C ARG A 92 -2.05 -1.11 15.49
N TRP A 93 -0.78 -1.41 15.70
CA TRP A 93 0.07 -1.96 14.65
C TRP A 93 0.42 -3.44 14.81
N GLN A 94 -0.47 -4.27 15.31
CA GLN A 94 -0.08 -5.64 15.62
C GLN A 94 0.53 -6.40 14.44
N LEU A 95 -0.03 -6.35 13.24
CA LEU A 95 0.53 -7.10 12.12
C LEU A 95 1.76 -6.44 11.50
N LEU A 96 1.71 -5.16 11.17
CA LEU A 96 2.82 -4.41 10.58
C LEU A 96 3.92 -4.09 11.59
N GLY A 97 3.56 -3.87 12.86
CA GLY A 97 4.46 -3.49 13.95
C GLY A 97 4.94 -4.69 14.77
N MET A 98 5.06 -5.87 14.21
CA MET A 98 5.53 -7.07 14.93
C MET A 98 6.77 -7.67 14.28
N ASP A 99 7.59 -8.33 15.10
CA ASP A 99 8.72 -9.11 14.64
C ASP A 99 8.46 -10.61 14.80
N PRO A 100 9.18 -11.47 14.08
CA PRO A 100 9.23 -12.90 14.37
C PRO A 100 9.71 -13.18 15.82
N PRO A 101 9.22 -14.22 16.50
CA PRO A 101 8.34 -15.26 15.94
C PRO A 101 6.85 -14.93 15.92
N ASP A 102 6.40 -13.90 16.66
CA ASP A 102 4.98 -13.62 16.82
C ASP A 102 4.34 -13.14 15.50
N HIS A 103 5.01 -12.27 14.74
CA HIS A 103 4.54 -11.87 13.42
C HIS A 103 4.17 -13.06 12.53
N ARG A 104 5.03 -14.09 12.47
CA ARG A 104 4.79 -15.29 11.65
C ARG A 104 3.52 -16.02 12.05
N LYS A 105 3.24 -16.14 13.34
CA LYS A 105 2.03 -16.80 13.85
C LYS A 105 0.74 -16.11 13.40
N TYR A 106 0.71 -14.77 13.39
CA TYR A 106 -0.44 -14.04 12.86
C TYR A 106 -0.52 -14.12 11.33
N ARG A 107 0.62 -14.07 10.63
CA ARG A 107 0.65 -14.23 9.17
C ARG A 107 0.12 -15.58 8.72
N GLU A 108 0.44 -16.67 9.40
CA GLU A 108 -0.07 -18.00 9.09
C GLU A 108 -1.61 -18.06 9.14
N LEU A 109 -2.25 -17.28 9.99
CA LEU A 109 -3.71 -17.21 10.09
C LEU A 109 -4.38 -16.58 8.86
N ILE A 110 -3.70 -15.65 8.19
CA ILE A 110 -4.27 -14.90 7.07
C ILE A 110 -3.71 -15.33 5.72
N ASP A 111 -2.47 -15.79 5.63
CA ASP A 111 -1.81 -16.11 4.35
C ASP A 111 -2.57 -17.19 3.57
N SER A 112 -3.13 -18.18 4.26
CA SER A 112 -3.97 -19.22 3.64
C SER A 112 -5.26 -18.68 3.02
N LYS A 113 -5.75 -17.54 3.52
CA LYS A 113 -6.99 -16.88 3.08
C LYS A 113 -6.74 -15.74 2.08
N MET A 114 -5.49 -15.35 1.83
CA MET A 114 -5.14 -14.29 0.90
C MET A 114 -4.23 -14.72 -0.25
N MET A 115 -3.30 -15.64 0.02
CA MET A 115 -2.22 -15.96 -0.92
C MET A 115 -2.43 -17.28 -1.67
N SER A 116 -3.37 -18.12 -1.25
CA SER A 116 -3.55 -19.42 -1.89
C SER A 116 -4.16 -19.30 -3.29
N LYS A 117 -3.66 -20.12 -4.21
CA LYS A 117 -4.17 -20.17 -5.59
C LYS A 117 -5.69 -20.41 -5.64
N SER A 118 -6.20 -21.25 -4.77
CA SER A 118 -7.65 -21.56 -4.71
C SER A 118 -8.49 -20.35 -4.29
N VAL A 119 -7.99 -19.50 -3.39
CA VAL A 119 -8.67 -18.26 -3.01
C VAL A 119 -8.68 -17.27 -4.17
N LEU A 120 -7.56 -17.11 -4.87
CA LEU A 120 -7.48 -16.23 -6.03
C LEU A 120 -8.36 -16.70 -7.20
N GLU A 121 -8.39 -18.01 -7.45
CA GLU A 121 -9.32 -18.60 -8.45
C GLU A 121 -10.78 -18.42 -8.04
N GLY A 122 -11.09 -18.52 -6.75
CA GLY A 122 -12.43 -18.33 -6.22
C GLY A 122 -12.93 -16.90 -6.26
N ILE A 123 -12.06 -15.91 -5.99
CA ILE A 123 -12.43 -14.49 -5.99
C ILE A 123 -12.43 -13.87 -7.40
N ARG A 124 -11.70 -14.43 -8.37
CA ARG A 124 -11.61 -13.91 -9.74
C ARG A 124 -12.96 -13.56 -10.37
N PRO A 125 -14.01 -14.44 -10.35
CA PRO A 125 -15.30 -14.10 -10.92
C PRO A 125 -15.95 -12.86 -10.28
N PHE A 126 -15.79 -12.69 -8.98
CA PHE A 126 -16.29 -11.52 -8.26
C PHE A 126 -15.55 -10.24 -8.66
N VAL A 127 -14.23 -10.30 -8.85
CA VAL A 127 -13.44 -9.16 -9.34
C VAL A 127 -13.86 -8.80 -10.76
N GLU A 128 -14.02 -9.79 -11.66
CA GLU A 128 -14.48 -9.58 -13.03
C GLU A 128 -15.88 -8.94 -13.07
N GLU A 129 -16.82 -9.45 -12.30
CA GLU A 129 -18.18 -8.89 -12.19
C GLU A 129 -18.14 -7.47 -11.64
N THR A 130 -17.33 -7.19 -10.61
CA THR A 130 -17.19 -5.86 -10.03
C THR A 130 -16.65 -4.87 -11.06
N VAL A 131 -15.60 -5.25 -11.80
CA VAL A 131 -15.03 -4.41 -12.87
C VAL A 131 -16.08 -4.12 -13.96
N ASP A 132 -16.81 -5.16 -14.41
CA ASP A 132 -17.84 -4.99 -15.44
C ASP A 132 -18.99 -4.10 -14.95
N GLN A 133 -19.47 -4.25 -13.72
CA GLN A 133 -20.50 -3.39 -13.13
C GLN A 133 -20.07 -1.93 -13.02
N LEU A 134 -18.81 -1.69 -12.64
CA LEU A 134 -18.27 -0.32 -12.57
C LEU A 134 -18.20 0.30 -13.96
N ILE A 135 -17.75 -0.43 -14.98
CA ILE A 135 -17.70 0.06 -16.36
C ILE A 135 -19.14 0.35 -16.88
N ASP A 136 -20.11 -0.54 -16.63
CA ASP A 136 -21.52 -0.34 -16.99
C ASP A 136 -22.09 0.97 -16.44
N GLY A 137 -21.59 1.41 -15.26
CA GLY A 137 -22.01 2.65 -14.63
C GLY A 137 -21.65 3.92 -15.41
N PHE A 138 -20.63 3.88 -16.26
CA PHE A 138 -20.16 5.06 -16.98
C PHE A 138 -19.96 4.89 -18.49
N VAL A 139 -20.00 3.68 -19.03
CA VAL A 139 -19.67 3.40 -20.45
C VAL A 139 -20.47 4.21 -21.45
N GLN A 140 -21.68 4.62 -21.11
CA GLN A 140 -22.54 5.46 -21.96
C GLN A 140 -22.20 6.97 -21.89
N SER A 141 -21.38 7.39 -20.91
CA SER A 141 -21.05 8.82 -20.72
C SER A 141 -19.97 9.33 -21.67
N GLY A 142 -19.12 8.43 -22.20
CA GLY A 142 -17.97 8.77 -23.03
C GLY A 142 -16.82 9.44 -22.25
N GLU A 143 -16.94 9.59 -20.94
CA GLU A 143 -15.97 10.23 -20.07
C GLU A 143 -16.06 9.71 -18.63
N ILE A 144 -14.92 9.68 -17.91
CA ILE A 144 -14.83 9.26 -16.51
C ILE A 144 -13.76 10.05 -15.75
N GLU A 145 -13.98 10.30 -14.47
CA GLU A 145 -12.90 10.56 -13.50
C GLU A 145 -12.50 9.21 -12.90
N LEU A 146 -11.38 8.66 -13.39
CA LEU A 146 -10.99 7.28 -13.14
C LEU A 146 -10.78 6.95 -11.67
N VAL A 147 -10.11 7.84 -10.91
CA VAL A 147 -9.78 7.57 -9.50
C VAL A 147 -11.04 7.38 -8.68
N LYS A 148 -11.99 8.31 -8.81
CA LYS A 148 -13.22 8.32 -8.03
C LYS A 148 -14.21 7.25 -8.45
N ASP A 149 -14.39 7.10 -9.77
CA ASP A 149 -15.54 6.35 -10.31
C ASP A 149 -15.19 4.90 -10.67
N PHE A 150 -13.89 4.54 -10.67
CA PHE A 150 -13.42 3.19 -10.99
C PHE A 150 -12.28 2.68 -10.09
N ALA A 151 -11.11 3.37 -10.09
CA ALA A 151 -9.91 2.82 -9.46
C ALA A 151 -9.99 2.72 -7.93
N THR A 152 -10.76 3.60 -7.27
CA THR A 152 -11.05 3.49 -5.82
C THR A 152 -12.16 2.48 -5.54
N PRO A 153 -13.33 2.53 -6.21
CA PRO A 153 -14.41 1.57 -5.95
C PRO A 153 -14.02 0.10 -6.11
N LEU A 154 -13.19 -0.24 -7.09
CA LEU A 154 -12.80 -1.63 -7.35
C LEU A 154 -12.14 -2.30 -6.14
N PRO A 155 -10.96 -1.91 -5.69
CA PRO A 155 -10.29 -2.58 -4.57
C PRO A 155 -11.06 -2.44 -3.25
N VAL A 156 -11.77 -1.33 -3.04
CA VAL A 156 -12.62 -1.15 -1.86
C VAL A 156 -13.73 -2.20 -1.84
N THR A 157 -14.41 -2.44 -2.97
CA THR A 157 -15.47 -3.47 -3.05
C THR A 157 -14.91 -4.87 -2.80
N VAL A 158 -13.77 -5.19 -3.45
CA VAL A 158 -13.17 -6.53 -3.34
C VAL A 158 -12.73 -6.82 -1.90
N ILE A 159 -11.97 -5.91 -1.27
CA ILE A 159 -11.49 -6.13 0.09
C ILE A 159 -12.63 -6.13 1.12
N THR A 160 -13.67 -5.29 0.92
CA THR A 160 -14.87 -5.25 1.77
C THR A 160 -15.58 -6.61 1.76
N ALA A 161 -15.79 -7.19 0.58
CA ALA A 161 -16.41 -8.51 0.44
C ALA A 161 -15.55 -9.64 1.03
N MET A 162 -14.23 -9.64 0.77
CA MET A 162 -13.33 -10.67 1.30
C MET A 162 -13.25 -10.68 2.83
N ILE A 163 -13.20 -9.51 3.44
CA ILE A 163 -13.18 -9.37 4.91
C ILE A 163 -14.52 -9.81 5.51
N GLY A 164 -15.63 -9.60 4.79
CA GLY A 164 -16.98 -9.92 5.23
C GLY A 164 -17.74 -8.74 5.79
N PHE A 165 -17.36 -7.51 5.40
CA PHE A 165 -18.14 -6.33 5.70
C PHE A 165 -19.34 -6.18 4.75
N PRO A 166 -20.48 -5.63 5.22
CA PRO A 166 -21.60 -5.26 4.36
C PRO A 166 -21.17 -4.23 3.31
N LEU A 167 -21.51 -4.45 2.04
CA LEU A 167 -21.15 -3.52 0.95
C LEU A 167 -21.87 -2.17 1.09
N GLU A 168 -23.03 -2.12 1.72
CA GLU A 168 -23.75 -0.88 2.04
C GLU A 168 -22.98 0.05 2.99
N ASP A 169 -22.03 -0.48 3.78
CA ASP A 169 -21.21 0.30 4.71
C ASP A 169 -19.96 0.91 4.03
N MET A 170 -19.72 0.63 2.73
CA MET A 170 -18.54 1.13 2.00
C MET A 170 -18.29 2.64 2.12
N PRO A 171 -19.29 3.54 2.11
CA PRO A 171 -19.03 4.97 2.29
C PRO A 171 -18.35 5.29 3.63
N GLN A 172 -18.82 4.68 4.72
CA GLN A 172 -18.24 4.85 6.05
C GLN A 172 -16.86 4.17 6.17
N LEU A 173 -16.72 2.98 5.62
CA LEU A 173 -15.45 2.24 5.57
C LEU A 173 -14.37 3.05 4.82
N LYS A 174 -14.75 3.72 3.71
CA LYS A 174 -13.84 4.59 2.96
C LYS A 174 -13.43 5.83 3.76
N GLU A 175 -14.35 6.42 4.52
CA GLU A 175 -14.03 7.55 5.40
C GLU A 175 -12.97 7.17 6.44
N TRP A 176 -13.11 6.01 7.09
CA TRP A 176 -12.12 5.51 8.06
C TRP A 176 -10.78 5.19 7.39
N SER A 177 -10.80 4.58 6.21
CA SER A 177 -9.58 4.29 5.43
C SER A 177 -8.80 5.57 5.07
N VAL A 178 -9.49 6.59 4.58
CA VAL A 178 -8.85 7.88 4.29
C VAL A 178 -8.23 8.51 5.54
N ALA A 179 -8.95 8.50 6.67
CA ALA A 179 -8.43 9.01 7.93
C ALA A 179 -7.17 8.24 8.37
N TRP A 180 -7.17 6.92 8.21
CA TRP A 180 -6.03 6.08 8.56
C TRP A 180 -4.78 6.37 7.71
N ALA A 181 -4.95 6.74 6.45
CA ALA A 181 -3.84 7.03 5.54
C ALA A 181 -3.22 8.42 5.76
N LEU A 182 -3.93 9.36 6.42
CA LEU A 182 -3.45 10.73 6.61
C LEU A 182 -2.09 10.85 7.31
N PRO A 183 -1.73 10.04 8.33
CA PRO A 183 -0.43 10.11 9.00
C PRO A 183 0.77 9.86 8.05
N PHE A 184 0.57 9.18 6.92
CA PHE A 184 1.63 8.97 5.94
C PHE A 184 2.10 10.27 5.24
N ALA A 185 1.29 11.33 5.27
CA ALA A 185 1.68 12.65 4.75
C ALA A 185 2.66 13.40 5.68
N ARG A 186 2.71 13.05 6.99
CA ARG A 186 3.64 13.61 7.97
C ARG A 186 3.56 15.14 8.14
N ASN A 187 2.36 15.69 8.22
CA ASN A 187 2.13 17.14 8.39
C ASN A 187 0.77 17.44 9.02
N LEU A 188 0.28 16.56 9.88
CA LEU A 188 -1.02 16.73 10.52
C LEU A 188 -0.95 17.76 11.65
N THR A 189 -2.00 18.56 11.78
CA THR A 189 -2.23 19.32 13.00
C THR A 189 -2.71 18.42 14.14
N LEU A 190 -2.60 18.87 15.38
CA LEU A 190 -3.14 18.13 16.53
C LEU A 190 -4.63 17.79 16.36
N GLU A 191 -5.44 18.72 15.85
CA GLU A 191 -6.86 18.48 15.60
C GLU A 191 -7.10 17.36 14.59
N GLN A 192 -6.33 17.35 13.50
CA GLN A 192 -6.39 16.29 12.48
C GLN A 192 -5.94 14.94 13.06
N SER A 193 -4.85 14.91 13.84
CA SER A 193 -4.37 13.69 14.48
C SER A 193 -5.39 13.13 15.47
N MET A 194 -6.08 14.00 16.23
CA MET A 194 -7.16 13.60 17.12
C MET A 194 -8.40 13.09 16.37
N ASP A 195 -8.71 13.66 15.19
CA ASP A 195 -9.81 13.16 14.35
C ASP A 195 -9.48 11.76 13.79
N VAL A 196 -8.25 11.57 13.31
CA VAL A 196 -7.73 10.24 12.92
C VAL A 196 -7.87 9.23 14.04
N ALA A 197 -7.48 9.60 15.28
CA ALA A 197 -7.57 8.70 16.43
C ALA A 197 -9.02 8.33 16.75
N ARG A 198 -9.95 9.28 16.73
CA ARG A 198 -11.39 9.02 16.95
C ARG A 198 -11.93 8.05 15.90
N LYS A 199 -11.68 8.33 14.63
CA LYS A 199 -12.14 7.48 13.51
C LYS A 199 -11.53 6.07 13.57
N GLY A 200 -10.28 5.96 14.01
CA GLY A 200 -9.64 4.66 14.18
C GLY A 200 -10.29 3.83 15.30
N VAL A 201 -10.65 4.45 16.43
CA VAL A 201 -11.40 3.77 17.52
C VAL A 201 -12.80 3.37 17.02
N GLU A 202 -13.51 4.24 16.31
CA GLU A 202 -14.81 3.90 15.70
C GLU A 202 -14.71 2.69 14.76
N PHE A 203 -13.64 2.62 13.96
CA PHE A 203 -13.42 1.48 13.07
C PHE A 203 -13.12 0.19 13.85
N GLN A 204 -12.33 0.25 14.92
CA GLN A 204 -12.09 -0.90 15.81
C GLN A 204 -13.40 -1.41 16.42
N ASP A 205 -14.27 -0.52 16.91
CA ASP A 205 -15.56 -0.87 17.46
C ASP A 205 -16.51 -1.49 16.41
N TYR A 206 -16.46 -0.98 15.18
CA TYR A 206 -17.19 -1.54 14.05
C TYR A 206 -16.71 -2.97 13.75
N ILE A 207 -15.41 -3.19 13.65
CA ILE A 207 -14.82 -4.52 13.41
C ILE A 207 -15.24 -5.49 14.52
N LYS A 208 -15.17 -5.05 15.78
CA LYS A 208 -15.60 -5.85 16.92
C LYS A 208 -17.07 -6.25 16.81
N ARG A 209 -17.96 -5.33 16.42
CA ARG A 209 -19.39 -5.61 16.23
C ARG A 209 -19.62 -6.69 15.19
N ILE A 210 -18.92 -6.62 14.04
CA ILE A 210 -19.01 -7.66 13.00
C ILE A 210 -18.42 -8.98 13.49
N ALA A 211 -17.29 -8.96 14.21
CA ALA A 211 -16.70 -10.16 14.80
C ALA A 211 -17.67 -10.86 15.80
N ASP A 212 -18.37 -10.08 16.64
CA ASP A 212 -19.39 -10.62 17.56
C ASP A 212 -20.59 -11.26 16.82
N GLU A 213 -20.95 -10.74 15.66
CA GLU A 213 -21.96 -11.34 14.79
C GLU A 213 -21.45 -12.65 14.18
N ARG A 214 -20.22 -12.65 13.65
CA ARG A 214 -19.60 -13.84 13.00
C ARG A 214 -19.32 -14.96 13.99
N ARG A 215 -19.09 -14.67 15.28
CA ARG A 215 -19.04 -15.70 16.33
C ARG A 215 -20.34 -16.46 16.48
N LYS A 216 -21.48 -15.82 16.23
CA LYS A 216 -22.83 -16.44 16.33
C LYS A 216 -23.26 -17.07 15.00
N ASN A 217 -22.96 -16.40 13.90
CA ASN A 217 -23.41 -16.76 12.56
C ASN A 217 -22.19 -16.67 11.59
N PRO A 218 -21.29 -17.66 11.58
CA PRO A 218 -20.12 -17.64 10.70
C PRO A 218 -20.52 -17.76 9.23
N THR A 219 -19.79 -17.07 8.36
CA THR A 219 -19.90 -17.11 6.91
C THR A 219 -18.55 -17.47 6.29
N ASP A 220 -18.44 -17.55 4.95
CA ASP A 220 -17.15 -17.79 4.30
C ASP A 220 -16.42 -16.46 4.05
N ASP A 221 -15.97 -15.81 5.13
CA ASP A 221 -15.23 -14.57 5.09
C ASP A 221 -14.03 -14.60 6.06
N ILE A 222 -13.15 -13.58 5.94
CA ILE A 222 -11.92 -13.51 6.74
C ILE A 222 -12.25 -13.30 8.22
N ILE A 223 -13.24 -12.47 8.57
CA ILE A 223 -13.61 -12.26 9.98
C ILE A 223 -14.13 -13.57 10.59
N SER A 224 -14.95 -14.34 9.88
CA SER A 224 -15.42 -15.65 10.33
C SER A 224 -14.29 -16.64 10.55
N HIS A 225 -13.26 -16.59 9.71
CA HIS A 225 -12.05 -17.37 9.92
C HIS A 225 -11.30 -16.92 11.19
N LEU A 226 -11.07 -15.62 11.36
CA LEU A 226 -10.31 -15.07 12.49
C LEU A 226 -11.00 -15.31 13.85
N VAL A 227 -12.33 -15.20 13.94
CA VAL A 227 -13.04 -15.44 15.21
C VAL A 227 -12.99 -16.91 15.65
N GLN A 228 -12.70 -17.83 14.73
CA GLN A 228 -12.53 -19.26 15.00
C GLN A 228 -11.05 -19.67 15.14
N ALA A 229 -10.14 -18.82 14.65
CA ALA A 229 -8.71 -19.09 14.67
C ALA A 229 -8.15 -19.13 16.08
N ARG A 230 -7.13 -19.97 16.27
CA ARG A 230 -6.44 -20.10 17.57
C ARG A 230 -4.99 -19.68 17.44
N TYR A 231 -4.58 -18.79 18.32
CA TYR A 231 -3.17 -18.45 18.48
C TYR A 231 -2.45 -19.62 19.13
N GLU A 232 -1.41 -20.13 18.46
CA GLU A 232 -0.63 -21.32 18.87
C GLU A 232 -1.46 -22.60 19.17
N GLY A 233 -2.68 -22.67 18.62
CA GLY A 233 -3.59 -23.79 18.88
C GLY A 233 -4.34 -23.76 20.21
N ASP A 234 -4.02 -22.84 21.11
CA ASP A 234 -4.53 -22.82 22.50
C ASP A 234 -5.74 -21.90 22.68
N ARG A 235 -5.57 -20.60 22.46
CA ARG A 235 -6.62 -19.60 22.71
C ARG A 235 -7.17 -18.99 21.42
N LEU A 236 -8.42 -18.56 21.47
CA LEU A 236 -8.99 -17.71 20.41
C LEU A 236 -8.27 -16.35 20.38
N LEU A 237 -8.32 -15.69 19.23
CA LEU A 237 -7.88 -14.31 19.09
C LEU A 237 -8.78 -13.38 19.92
N THR A 238 -8.16 -12.37 20.51
CA THR A 238 -8.87 -11.27 21.18
C THR A 238 -9.50 -10.34 20.14
N ASP A 239 -10.47 -9.51 20.58
CA ASP A 239 -11.07 -8.49 19.70
C ASP A 239 -10.02 -7.51 19.16
N HIS A 240 -9.02 -7.14 19.98
CA HIS A 240 -7.92 -6.28 19.55
C HIS A 240 -7.05 -6.92 18.46
N GLU A 241 -6.73 -8.20 18.60
CA GLU A 241 -5.95 -8.92 17.58
C GLU A 241 -6.71 -9.03 16.27
N ILE A 242 -8.01 -9.35 16.31
CA ILE A 242 -8.87 -9.40 15.14
C ILE A 242 -8.95 -8.01 14.49
N ALA A 243 -9.24 -6.97 15.28
CA ALA A 243 -9.36 -5.60 14.77
C ALA A 243 -8.05 -5.12 14.14
N SER A 244 -6.90 -5.38 14.75
CA SER A 244 -5.59 -4.99 14.22
C SER A 244 -5.25 -5.70 12.90
N ILE A 245 -5.60 -6.98 12.76
CA ILE A 245 -5.41 -7.73 11.51
C ILE A 245 -6.31 -7.15 10.41
N VAL A 246 -7.61 -7.01 10.71
CA VAL A 246 -8.63 -6.58 9.76
C VAL A 246 -8.40 -5.14 9.31
N ASP A 247 -8.04 -4.23 10.23
CA ASP A 247 -7.68 -2.84 9.96
C ASP A 247 -6.52 -2.75 8.95
N ASN A 248 -5.42 -3.44 9.23
CA ASN A 248 -4.26 -3.48 8.33
C ASN A 248 -4.59 -4.06 6.95
N MET A 249 -5.40 -5.11 6.89
CA MET A 249 -5.82 -5.73 5.62
C MET A 249 -6.70 -4.80 4.80
N TYR A 250 -7.69 -4.18 5.44
CA TYR A 250 -8.63 -3.30 4.76
C TYR A 250 -7.92 -2.11 4.11
N ILE A 251 -7.06 -1.45 4.86
CA ILE A 251 -6.37 -0.24 4.40
C ILE A 251 -5.26 -0.57 3.41
N GLY A 252 -4.47 -1.62 3.69
CA GLY A 252 -3.41 -2.06 2.79
C GLY A 252 -3.93 -2.51 1.42
N GLY A 253 -5.16 -3.05 1.37
CA GLY A 253 -5.76 -3.60 0.16
C GLY A 253 -6.44 -2.56 -0.75
N ASN A 254 -6.73 -1.34 -0.26
CA ASN A 254 -7.50 -0.41 -1.08
C ASN A 254 -6.67 0.73 -1.71
N GLU A 255 -5.96 1.55 -0.90
CA GLU A 255 -5.27 2.74 -1.41
C GLU A 255 -4.16 2.40 -2.41
N THR A 256 -3.33 1.42 -2.11
CA THR A 256 -2.18 1.06 -2.96
C THR A 256 -2.60 0.53 -4.33
N THR A 257 -3.66 -0.28 -4.40
CA THR A 257 -4.20 -0.81 -5.64
C THR A 257 -4.85 0.30 -6.47
N THR A 258 -5.60 1.22 -5.85
CA THR A 258 -6.12 2.44 -6.48
C THR A 258 -5.00 3.23 -7.19
N LEU A 259 -3.92 3.52 -6.46
CA LEU A 259 -2.79 4.30 -6.98
C LEU A 259 -2.10 3.58 -8.14
N THR A 260 -1.97 2.26 -8.07
CA THR A 260 -1.31 1.48 -9.13
C THR A 260 -2.15 1.41 -10.41
N ILE A 261 -3.45 1.16 -10.31
CA ILE A 261 -4.36 1.13 -11.47
C ILE A 261 -4.34 2.50 -12.17
N THR A 262 -4.39 3.58 -11.39
CA THR A 262 -4.37 4.94 -11.92
C THR A 262 -3.04 5.26 -12.63
N SER A 263 -1.90 4.92 -12.01
CA SER A 263 -0.57 5.14 -12.58
C SER A 263 -0.37 4.34 -13.87
N GLY A 264 -0.86 3.09 -13.90
CA GLY A 264 -0.76 2.26 -15.10
C GLY A 264 -1.54 2.83 -16.29
N LEU A 265 -2.77 3.29 -16.08
CA LEU A 265 -3.55 3.94 -17.13
C LEU A 265 -2.94 5.27 -17.58
N TRP A 266 -2.39 6.05 -16.66
CA TRP A 266 -1.66 7.26 -17.01
C TRP A 266 -0.44 6.96 -17.90
N ILE A 267 0.40 5.99 -17.52
CA ILE A 267 1.56 5.56 -18.32
C ILE A 267 1.11 5.06 -19.68
N MET A 268 0.15 4.14 -19.72
CA MET A 268 -0.40 3.53 -20.93
C MET A 268 -0.91 4.57 -21.94
N LEU A 269 -1.69 5.54 -21.45
CA LEU A 269 -2.36 6.50 -22.33
C LEU A 269 -1.50 7.73 -22.69
N ARG A 270 -0.41 7.96 -21.96
CA ARG A 270 0.58 8.97 -22.30
C ARG A 270 1.46 8.55 -23.47
N GLU A 271 1.66 7.25 -23.65
CA GLU A 271 2.50 6.64 -24.68
C GLU A 271 1.64 5.80 -25.65
N PRO A 272 1.21 6.34 -26.80
CA PRO A 272 0.31 5.64 -27.72
C PRO A 272 0.79 4.27 -28.18
N SER A 273 2.12 4.06 -28.26
CA SER A 273 2.72 2.77 -28.63
C SER A 273 2.44 1.68 -27.58
N ILE A 274 2.45 2.03 -26.30
CA ILE A 274 2.12 1.10 -25.19
C ILE A 274 0.64 0.74 -25.27
N TYR A 275 -0.25 1.75 -25.36
CA TYR A 275 -1.68 1.53 -25.50
C TYR A 275 -2.00 0.57 -26.65
N GLN A 276 -1.46 0.84 -27.84
CA GLN A 276 -1.71 0.03 -29.03
C GLN A 276 -1.19 -1.40 -28.87
N ALA A 277 0.01 -1.58 -28.32
CA ALA A 277 0.59 -2.89 -28.10
C ALA A 277 -0.22 -3.75 -27.11
N LEU A 278 -0.83 -3.14 -26.07
CA LEU A 278 -1.67 -3.84 -25.11
C LEU A 278 -3.06 -4.16 -25.67
N VAL A 279 -3.60 -3.31 -26.55
CA VAL A 279 -4.87 -3.62 -27.28
C VAL A 279 -4.66 -4.76 -28.27
N GLU A 280 -3.53 -4.78 -28.99
CA GLU A 280 -3.20 -5.82 -29.97
C GLU A 280 -2.85 -7.16 -29.30
N ASP A 281 -2.17 -7.12 -28.16
CA ASP A 281 -1.72 -8.31 -27.43
C ASP A 281 -1.92 -8.17 -25.92
N PRO A 282 -3.12 -8.49 -25.40
CA PRO A 282 -3.41 -8.46 -23.96
C PRO A 282 -2.53 -9.39 -23.11
N SER A 283 -1.85 -10.37 -23.70
CA SER A 283 -0.95 -11.24 -22.93
C SER A 283 0.26 -10.50 -22.35
N LYS A 284 0.52 -9.28 -22.77
CA LYS A 284 1.56 -8.38 -22.22
C LYS A 284 1.14 -7.65 -20.94
N ILE A 285 -0.16 -7.64 -20.58
CA ILE A 285 -0.69 -6.95 -19.41
C ILE A 285 0.02 -7.34 -18.11
N PRO A 286 0.30 -8.60 -17.79
CA PRO A 286 0.99 -8.96 -16.55
C PRO A 286 2.40 -8.34 -16.42
N ASN A 287 3.18 -8.32 -17.51
CA ASN A 287 4.51 -7.70 -17.50
C ASN A 287 4.41 -6.16 -17.43
N PHE A 288 3.49 -5.58 -18.18
CA PHE A 288 3.17 -4.15 -18.09
C PHE A 288 2.82 -3.76 -16.65
N ALA A 289 1.93 -4.50 -15.97
CA ALA A 289 1.56 -4.23 -14.58
C ALA A 289 2.77 -4.32 -13.63
N SER A 290 3.66 -5.30 -13.84
CA SER A 290 4.90 -5.42 -13.06
C SER A 290 5.82 -4.22 -13.27
N GLU A 291 5.96 -3.73 -14.50
CA GLU A 291 6.79 -2.57 -14.82
C GLU A 291 6.18 -1.25 -14.27
N VAL A 292 4.85 -1.12 -14.27
CA VAL A 292 4.15 -0.03 -13.57
C VAL A 292 4.50 -0.04 -12.07
N MET A 293 4.42 -1.21 -11.43
CA MET A 293 4.79 -1.36 -10.03
C MET A 293 6.26 -1.01 -9.77
N ARG A 294 7.16 -1.37 -10.68
CA ARG A 294 8.57 -1.02 -10.56
C ARG A 294 8.77 0.49 -10.61
N ILE A 295 8.22 1.15 -11.63
CA ILE A 295 8.55 2.56 -11.90
C ILE A 295 7.84 3.53 -10.98
N GLU A 296 6.57 3.26 -10.61
CA GLU A 296 5.77 4.16 -9.78
C GLU A 296 5.77 3.79 -8.29
N SER A 297 5.82 2.49 -7.96
CA SER A 297 5.86 2.01 -6.57
C SER A 297 4.85 2.72 -5.67
N PRO A 298 3.57 2.33 -5.63
CA PRO A 298 2.53 3.08 -4.90
C PRO A 298 2.88 3.30 -3.43
N THR A 299 3.58 2.34 -2.80
CA THR A 299 4.27 2.53 -1.52
C THR A 299 5.73 2.83 -1.80
N GLN A 300 6.15 4.06 -1.54
CA GLN A 300 7.51 4.53 -1.79
C GLN A 300 8.52 3.94 -0.80
N GLY A 301 8.08 3.52 0.36
CA GLY A 301 8.92 2.88 1.36
C GLY A 301 8.21 2.75 2.71
N LEU A 302 8.81 2.00 3.62
CA LEU A 302 8.34 1.78 4.99
C LEU A 302 9.50 1.92 5.98
N TYR A 303 9.16 1.91 7.26
CA TYR A 303 10.11 2.16 8.34
C TYR A 303 10.57 0.87 9.02
N ARG A 304 11.78 0.92 9.59
CA ARG A 304 12.31 -0.03 10.58
C ARG A 304 13.00 0.75 11.68
N THR A 305 13.11 0.16 12.85
CA THR A 305 13.86 0.72 13.97
C THR A 305 15.12 -0.08 14.20
N VAL A 306 16.24 0.59 14.36
CA VAL A 306 17.55 -0.03 14.65
C VAL A 306 17.57 -0.48 16.11
N VAL A 307 17.76 -1.78 16.35
CA VAL A 307 17.69 -2.40 17.68
C VAL A 307 19.03 -2.30 18.42
N GLU A 308 20.14 -2.35 17.69
CA GLU A 308 21.49 -2.26 18.20
C GLU A 308 22.37 -1.46 17.22
N ASP A 309 23.46 -0.87 17.72
CA ASP A 309 24.37 -0.12 16.88
C ASP A 309 24.87 -1.00 15.72
N THR A 310 24.70 -0.51 14.52
CA THR A 310 25.10 -1.21 13.30
C THR A 310 25.60 -0.23 12.24
N GLU A 311 25.95 -0.71 11.07
CA GLU A 311 26.33 0.12 9.94
C GLU A 311 25.85 -0.47 8.61
N ILE A 312 25.56 0.39 7.64
CA ILE A 312 25.33 0.01 6.24
C ILE A 312 26.25 0.88 5.37
N ARG A 313 27.03 0.27 4.50
CA ARG A 313 28.03 0.95 3.63
C ARG A 313 28.99 1.87 4.40
N GLY A 314 29.34 1.52 5.64
CA GLY A 314 30.22 2.34 6.47
C GLY A 314 29.56 3.57 7.11
N VAL A 315 28.24 3.73 6.93
CA VAL A 315 27.45 4.76 7.62
C VAL A 315 26.92 4.17 8.93
N PRO A 316 27.31 4.72 10.10
CA PRO A 316 26.83 4.25 11.39
C PRO A 316 25.32 4.50 11.55
N LEU A 317 24.62 3.49 12.03
CA LEU A 317 23.21 3.53 12.37
C LEU A 317 23.06 3.26 13.88
N PRO A 318 22.97 4.28 14.71
CA PRO A 318 22.87 4.12 16.16
C PRO A 318 21.55 3.40 16.54
N ARG A 319 21.60 2.65 17.64
CA ARG A 319 20.40 2.09 18.26
C ARG A 319 19.33 3.16 18.50
N GLY A 320 18.08 2.84 18.19
CA GLY A 320 16.94 3.75 18.30
C GLY A 320 16.75 4.65 17.08
N SER A 321 17.67 4.61 16.10
CA SER A 321 17.47 5.29 14.83
C SER A 321 16.34 4.64 14.04
N THR A 322 15.65 5.43 13.23
CA THR A 322 14.69 4.95 12.25
C THR A 322 15.34 4.83 10.88
N VAL A 323 15.20 3.70 10.21
CA VAL A 323 15.54 3.57 8.80
C VAL A 323 14.30 3.52 7.95
N HIS A 324 14.24 4.34 6.90
CA HIS A 324 13.21 4.31 5.88
C HIS A 324 13.76 3.58 4.66
N ILE A 325 13.25 2.36 4.40
CA ILE A 325 13.64 1.55 3.23
C ILE A 325 12.87 2.06 2.01
N ARG A 326 13.58 2.70 1.05
CA ARG A 326 12.97 3.45 -0.05
C ARG A 326 12.76 2.58 -1.29
N TYR A 327 11.65 1.86 -1.37
CA TYR A 327 11.32 0.95 -2.49
C TYR A 327 11.33 1.66 -3.84
N GLY A 328 10.76 2.88 -3.91
CA GLY A 328 10.71 3.65 -5.14
C GLY A 328 12.10 3.99 -5.71
N ALA A 329 13.10 4.24 -4.83
CA ALA A 329 14.48 4.42 -5.25
C ALA A 329 15.11 3.08 -5.67
N ALA A 330 14.98 2.04 -4.85
CA ALA A 330 15.56 0.72 -5.12
C ALA A 330 15.06 0.10 -6.44
N ASN A 331 13.81 0.33 -6.78
CA ASN A 331 13.23 -0.11 -8.06
C ASN A 331 13.78 0.66 -9.28
N ARG A 332 14.62 1.65 -9.04
CA ARG A 332 15.37 2.44 -10.03
C ARG A 332 16.89 2.29 -9.88
N ASP A 333 17.34 1.27 -9.13
CA ASP A 333 18.76 0.99 -8.96
C ASP A 333 19.34 0.38 -10.23
N SER A 334 20.33 1.08 -10.85
CA SER A 334 21.01 0.63 -12.06
C SER A 334 21.87 -0.62 -11.86
N ASP A 335 22.16 -1.00 -10.62
CA ASP A 335 22.86 -2.26 -10.34
C ASP A 335 21.95 -3.47 -10.58
N ILE A 336 20.63 -3.27 -10.64
CA ILE A 336 19.61 -4.31 -10.81
C ILE A 336 18.83 -4.17 -12.12
N PHE A 337 18.46 -2.93 -12.49
CA PHE A 337 17.64 -2.64 -13.65
C PHE A 337 18.43 -1.83 -14.68
N GLU A 338 18.59 -2.35 -15.87
CA GLU A 338 19.20 -1.60 -16.98
C GLU A 338 18.27 -0.45 -17.39
N CYS A 339 18.83 0.76 -17.70
CA CYS A 339 18.06 1.97 -17.99
C CYS A 339 16.88 2.18 -17.02
N PRO A 340 17.13 2.27 -15.68
CA PRO A 340 16.08 2.12 -14.66
C PRO A 340 15.06 3.26 -14.67
N ALA A 341 15.35 4.40 -15.26
CA ALA A 341 14.44 5.54 -15.41
C ALA A 341 13.42 5.35 -16.55
N GLU A 342 13.71 4.47 -17.50
CA GLU A 342 12.86 4.21 -18.66
C GLU A 342 11.79 3.17 -18.32
N PHE A 343 10.56 3.43 -18.80
CA PHE A 343 9.48 2.44 -18.77
C PHE A 343 9.67 1.49 -19.96
N ASP A 344 9.79 0.21 -19.66
CA ASP A 344 9.95 -0.85 -20.68
C ASP A 344 9.01 -2.01 -20.37
N MET A 345 7.89 -2.09 -21.10
CA MET A 345 6.92 -3.17 -20.87
C MET A 345 7.42 -4.56 -21.31
N GLU A 346 8.54 -4.65 -22.00
CA GLU A 346 9.20 -5.92 -22.36
C GLU A 346 10.38 -6.26 -21.42
N ARG A 347 10.57 -5.49 -20.36
CA ARG A 347 11.65 -5.70 -19.38
C ARG A 347 11.56 -7.11 -18.77
N GLU A 348 12.61 -7.91 -18.98
CA GLU A 348 12.63 -9.32 -18.53
C GLU A 348 12.57 -9.46 -17.00
N ASN A 349 13.18 -8.52 -16.28
CA ASN A 349 13.22 -8.54 -14.80
C ASN A 349 12.25 -7.54 -14.14
N ALA A 350 11.19 -7.09 -14.83
CA ALA A 350 10.19 -6.19 -14.25
C ALA A 350 9.64 -6.73 -12.91
N SER A 351 9.37 -8.04 -12.83
CA SER A 351 8.85 -8.71 -11.64
C SER A 351 9.83 -8.78 -10.44
N HIS A 352 11.10 -8.42 -10.63
CA HIS A 352 12.07 -8.33 -9.53
C HIS A 352 11.90 -7.07 -8.67
N HIS A 353 10.97 -6.18 -9.01
CA HIS A 353 10.68 -5.01 -8.19
C HIS A 353 10.36 -5.39 -6.73
N ILE A 354 10.71 -4.52 -5.79
CA ILE A 354 10.42 -4.70 -4.36
C ILE A 354 9.29 -3.79 -3.84
N ALA A 355 8.39 -3.35 -4.73
CA ALA A 355 7.24 -2.53 -4.34
C ALA A 355 6.27 -3.26 -3.38
N PHE A 356 6.29 -4.60 -3.36
CA PHE A 356 5.58 -5.44 -2.39
C PHE A 356 6.43 -5.84 -1.19
N SER A 357 7.59 -5.21 -0.98
CA SER A 357 8.60 -5.65 0.00
C SER A 357 9.08 -7.10 -0.25
N GLN A 358 9.88 -7.60 0.66
CA GLN A 358 10.34 -9.01 0.70
C GLN A 358 10.52 -9.46 2.15
N GLY A 359 10.86 -10.75 2.35
CA GLY A 359 11.08 -11.33 3.67
C GLY A 359 9.78 -11.53 4.44
N GLU A 360 9.88 -11.51 5.77
CA GLU A 360 8.76 -11.80 6.69
C GLU A 360 7.56 -10.86 6.47
N HIS A 361 7.82 -9.60 6.13
CA HIS A 361 6.81 -8.57 5.85
C HIS A 361 6.50 -8.39 4.36
N GLY A 362 6.82 -9.36 3.50
CA GLY A 362 6.35 -9.37 2.12
C GLY A 362 4.82 -9.24 2.08
N CYS A 363 4.30 -8.45 1.13
CA CYS A 363 2.88 -8.11 1.06
C CYS A 363 1.99 -9.36 0.89
N PRO A 364 1.05 -9.63 1.80
CA PRO A 364 0.13 -10.77 1.67
C PRO A 364 -0.88 -10.58 0.53
N GLY A 365 -1.20 -9.34 0.17
CA GLY A 365 -2.14 -8.99 -0.89
C GLY A 365 -1.53 -8.92 -2.29
N ALA A 366 -0.22 -9.19 -2.47
CA ALA A 366 0.47 -8.98 -3.75
C ALA A 366 -0.19 -9.70 -4.94
N ALA A 367 -0.66 -10.92 -4.74
CA ALA A 367 -1.29 -11.71 -5.79
C ALA A 367 -2.71 -11.19 -6.13
N LEU A 368 -3.47 -10.75 -5.12
CA LEU A 368 -4.77 -10.11 -5.31
C LEU A 368 -4.64 -8.79 -6.04
N ALA A 369 -3.71 -7.93 -5.62
CA ALA A 369 -3.46 -6.64 -6.27
C ALA A 369 -3.07 -6.79 -7.74
N ARG A 370 -2.26 -7.79 -8.09
CA ARG A 370 -1.95 -8.11 -9.50
C ARG A 370 -3.19 -8.56 -10.26
N LEU A 371 -3.99 -9.44 -9.68
CA LEU A 371 -5.24 -9.92 -10.27
C LEU A 371 -6.19 -8.76 -10.59
N GLU A 372 -6.40 -7.85 -9.64
CA GLU A 372 -7.26 -6.68 -9.83
C GLU A 372 -6.73 -5.75 -10.93
N GLN A 373 -5.43 -5.49 -10.96
CA GLN A 373 -4.79 -4.68 -12.00
C GLN A 373 -4.95 -5.30 -13.39
N GLU A 374 -4.64 -6.59 -13.53
CA GLU A 374 -4.72 -7.31 -14.79
C GLU A 374 -6.14 -7.30 -15.35
N ILE A 375 -7.15 -7.62 -14.53
CA ILE A 375 -8.55 -7.62 -14.93
C ILE A 375 -9.01 -6.18 -15.26
N ALA A 376 -8.63 -5.18 -14.45
CA ALA A 376 -8.98 -3.80 -14.71
C ALA A 376 -8.45 -3.31 -16.06
N TYR A 377 -7.17 -3.55 -16.35
CA TYR A 377 -6.57 -3.14 -17.63
C TYR A 377 -7.20 -3.89 -18.81
N GLU A 378 -7.36 -5.21 -18.71
CA GLU A 378 -7.98 -6.02 -19.76
C GLU A 378 -9.41 -5.54 -20.09
N ARG A 379 -10.24 -5.32 -19.07
CA ARG A 379 -11.64 -4.91 -19.27
C ARG A 379 -11.76 -3.48 -19.77
N LEU A 380 -10.98 -2.55 -19.24
CA LEU A 380 -11.01 -1.16 -19.71
C LEU A 380 -10.55 -1.06 -21.18
N LEU A 381 -9.50 -1.79 -21.56
CA LEU A 381 -9.03 -1.81 -22.95
C LEU A 381 -10.03 -2.46 -23.91
N SER A 382 -10.70 -3.52 -23.48
CA SER A 382 -11.65 -4.25 -24.35
C SER A 382 -13.02 -3.56 -24.47
N ARG A 383 -13.45 -2.82 -23.43
CA ARG A 383 -14.79 -2.24 -23.35
C ARG A 383 -14.85 -0.73 -23.62
N LEU A 384 -13.74 -0.02 -23.61
CA LEU A 384 -13.69 1.42 -23.85
C LEU A 384 -12.92 1.75 -25.13
N PRO A 385 -13.61 1.74 -26.30
CA PRO A 385 -12.95 2.03 -27.58
C PRO A 385 -12.33 3.44 -27.58
N ASN A 386 -11.13 3.57 -28.18
CA ASN A 386 -10.42 4.83 -28.28
C ASN A 386 -10.19 5.53 -26.94
N LEU A 387 -9.89 4.74 -25.90
CA LEU A 387 -9.57 5.25 -24.56
C LEU A 387 -8.38 6.20 -24.62
N ARG A 388 -8.51 7.40 -24.05
CA ARG A 388 -7.52 8.48 -24.12
C ARG A 388 -7.62 9.42 -22.93
N LEU A 389 -6.54 10.13 -22.63
CA LEU A 389 -6.55 11.24 -21.65
C LEU A 389 -7.47 12.35 -22.14
N THR A 390 -8.38 12.85 -21.28
CA THR A 390 -9.29 13.94 -21.64
C THR A 390 -8.51 15.24 -21.80
N PRO A 391 -8.52 15.87 -22.99
CA PRO A 391 -7.76 17.09 -23.22
C PRO A 391 -8.17 18.23 -22.27
N GLY A 392 -7.18 18.88 -21.65
CA GLY A 392 -7.36 20.07 -20.82
C GLY A 392 -8.01 19.85 -19.45
N LYS A 393 -8.30 18.59 -19.04
CA LYS A 393 -8.87 18.29 -17.72
C LYS A 393 -7.85 17.74 -16.72
N ASN A 394 -6.73 17.21 -17.17
CA ASN A 394 -5.72 16.61 -16.32
C ASN A 394 -4.62 17.61 -15.96
N ASP A 395 -4.29 17.72 -14.68
CA ASP A 395 -3.11 18.43 -14.18
C ASP A 395 -1.96 17.48 -13.81
N PHE A 396 -2.27 16.16 -13.78
CA PHE A 396 -1.34 15.07 -13.46
C PHE A 396 -0.62 15.22 -12.11
N LYS A 397 -1.22 15.94 -11.17
CA LYS A 397 -0.64 16.11 -9.85
C LYS A 397 -0.82 14.91 -8.98
N HIS A 398 0.25 14.62 -8.22
CA HIS A 398 0.24 13.54 -7.23
C HIS A 398 -0.36 14.00 -5.90
N LEU A 399 -0.83 13.03 -5.13
CA LEU A 399 -1.13 13.26 -3.72
C LEU A 399 0.18 13.52 -2.97
N PRO A 400 0.28 14.60 -2.19
CA PRO A 400 1.47 14.84 -1.40
C PRO A 400 1.61 13.72 -0.35
N GLY A 401 2.78 13.10 -0.28
CA GLY A 401 3.01 12.03 0.66
C GLY A 401 4.44 11.50 0.65
N PHE A 402 4.99 11.25 1.84
CA PHE A 402 6.31 10.67 1.99
C PHE A 402 6.32 9.15 1.74
N VAL A 403 5.22 8.47 2.06
CA VAL A 403 5.09 7.01 1.97
C VAL A 403 4.33 6.57 0.73
N LEU A 404 3.24 7.24 0.38
CA LEU A 404 2.39 6.88 -0.74
C LEU A 404 2.62 7.80 -1.94
N ARG A 405 2.51 7.26 -3.17
CA ARG A 405 2.60 7.99 -4.42
C ARG A 405 1.50 7.55 -5.37
N GLY A 406 0.80 8.50 -5.96
CA GLY A 406 -0.15 8.29 -7.03
C GLY A 406 -0.89 9.56 -7.41
N LEU A 407 -1.53 9.57 -8.55
CA LEU A 407 -2.24 10.73 -9.07
C LEU A 407 -3.48 11.04 -8.23
N LYS A 408 -3.74 12.32 -8.04
CA LYS A 408 -4.91 12.84 -7.33
C LYS A 408 -6.21 12.60 -8.11
N SER A 409 -6.15 12.70 -9.44
CA SER A 409 -7.28 12.50 -10.35
C SER A 409 -6.76 12.12 -11.74
N LEU A 410 -7.57 11.42 -12.52
CA LEU A 410 -7.26 11.10 -13.91
C LEU A 410 -8.56 11.07 -14.72
N TYR A 411 -8.73 12.06 -15.62
CA TYR A 411 -9.88 12.14 -16.49
C TYR A 411 -9.61 11.46 -17.82
N LEU A 412 -10.46 10.53 -18.18
CA LEU A 412 -10.37 9.75 -19.42
C LEU A 412 -11.60 9.97 -20.27
N SER A 413 -11.40 9.93 -21.60
CA SER A 413 -12.47 9.93 -22.60
C SER A 413 -12.36 8.69 -23.47
N PHE A 414 -13.48 8.23 -23.98
CA PHE A 414 -13.60 7.05 -24.85
C PHE A 414 -14.84 7.20 -25.73
N ASP A 415 -14.99 6.34 -26.70
CA ASP A 415 -16.20 6.34 -27.52
C ASP A 415 -17.28 5.51 -26.80
N PRO A 416 -18.50 6.04 -26.56
CA PRO A 416 -19.59 5.29 -25.93
C PRO A 416 -19.99 4.04 -26.71
N GLU A 417 -20.41 2.98 -26.00
CA GLU A 417 -20.98 1.77 -26.62
C GLU A 417 -22.29 2.05 -27.35
#